data_3b490b15647d878631f7d02423579838
#
_entry.id   3b490b15647d878631f7d02423579838
#
_cell.length_a   1.000
_cell.length_b   1.000
_cell.length_c   1.000
_cell.angle_alpha   90.00
_cell.angle_beta   90.00
_cell.angle_gamma   90.00
#
_symmetry.space_group_name_H-M   'P 1'
#
loop_
_entity.id
_entity.type
_entity.pdbx_description
1 polymer ?
#
loop_
_entity_poly.entity_id
_entity_poly.type
_entity_poly.pdbx_seq_one_letter_code
_entity_poly.pdbx_strand_id
1 'polypeptide(L)'
;MAEPQALPAGNAKEWIGAAWRLFKLRPGKLIGAALLFGAINIGLGMIPYIGGLLQAAISIFEIAGFAFIAKQLEEEGDFEFGQIFIGFQENTKSLAIIGAIGAVVALISNLAAIILIVGQVGDVSSAANLDLDEAQMMSAGLSVMALSLILGIVYSAFTFLAPALIILENEPPKRAILLSWQGFSRNIGGAVFCSLMMGLLFIVGMIPIFLGLLVVMPMLMLVPYAVYRDLFFK
;
A
#
# COMPACT_ATOMS: atom_id res chain seq x y z
N MET A 1 -6.95 5.91 21.83
CA MET A 1 -6.83 4.48 21.47
C MET A 1 -5.75 3.81 22.29
N ALA A 2 -5.86 2.49 22.57
CA ALA A 2 -4.82 1.71 23.26
C ALA A 2 -3.57 1.54 22.37
N GLU A 3 -2.44 1.18 23.00
CA GLU A 3 -1.23 0.82 22.24
C GLU A 3 -1.38 -0.55 21.56
N PRO A 4 -0.74 -0.75 20.38
CA PRO A 4 -0.83 -2.02 19.68
C PRO A 4 -0.15 -3.15 20.47
N GLN A 5 -0.76 -4.32 20.45
CA GLN A 5 -0.23 -5.51 21.10
C GLN A 5 0.92 -6.13 20.31
N ALA A 6 1.81 -6.84 20.99
CA ALA A 6 2.80 -7.70 20.36
C ALA A 6 2.21 -9.10 20.18
N LEU A 7 2.23 -9.61 18.96
CA LEU A 7 1.67 -10.92 18.61
C LEU A 7 2.73 -11.86 18.06
N PRO A 8 2.55 -13.18 18.15
CA PRO A 8 3.43 -14.15 17.51
C PRO A 8 3.46 -13.95 15.98
N ALA A 9 4.61 -14.17 15.35
CA ALA A 9 4.76 -14.03 13.89
C ALA A 9 3.78 -14.91 13.08
N GLY A 10 3.34 -16.03 13.64
CA GLY A 10 2.34 -16.93 13.06
C GLY A 10 0.98 -16.31 12.81
N ASN A 11 0.62 -15.22 13.53
CA ASN A 11 -0.63 -14.49 13.34
C ASN A 11 -0.79 -13.88 11.94
N ALA A 12 0.31 -13.72 11.19
CA ALA A 12 0.23 -13.26 9.80
C ALA A 12 -0.67 -14.15 8.92
N LYS A 13 -0.75 -15.45 9.19
CA LYS A 13 -1.69 -16.36 8.50
C LYS A 13 -3.15 -16.02 8.81
N GLU A 14 -3.41 -15.60 10.05
CA GLU A 14 -4.76 -15.20 10.47
C GLU A 14 -5.20 -13.90 9.80
N TRP A 15 -4.26 -12.94 9.59
CA TRP A 15 -4.54 -11.69 8.89
C TRP A 15 -4.94 -11.93 7.43
N ILE A 16 -4.16 -12.76 6.73
CA ILE A 16 -4.51 -13.15 5.34
C ILE A 16 -5.83 -13.96 5.31
N GLY A 17 -6.00 -14.88 6.26
CA GLY A 17 -7.24 -15.65 6.39
C GLY A 17 -8.46 -14.78 6.71
N ALA A 18 -8.31 -13.73 7.53
CA ALA A 18 -9.37 -12.76 7.81
C ALA A 18 -9.73 -11.95 6.55
N ALA A 19 -8.73 -11.43 5.83
CA ALA A 19 -8.94 -10.74 4.56
C ALA A 19 -9.67 -11.63 3.55
N TRP A 20 -9.30 -12.91 3.45
CA TRP A 20 -9.98 -13.88 2.59
C TRP A 20 -11.45 -14.12 3.02
N ARG A 21 -11.73 -14.21 4.33
CA ARG A 21 -13.10 -14.37 4.84
C ARG A 21 -13.97 -13.16 4.46
N LEU A 22 -13.45 -11.93 4.65
CA LEU A 22 -14.13 -10.70 4.28
C LEU A 22 -14.37 -10.62 2.76
N PHE A 23 -13.34 -10.95 1.95
CA PHE A 23 -13.47 -10.98 0.50
C PHE A 23 -14.62 -11.88 0.03
N LYS A 24 -14.77 -13.07 0.62
CA LYS A 24 -15.82 -14.02 0.24
C LYS A 24 -17.24 -13.53 0.52
N LEU A 25 -17.44 -12.53 1.36
CA LEU A 25 -18.78 -12.00 1.65
C LEU A 25 -19.38 -11.30 0.43
N ARG A 26 -18.59 -10.47 -0.26
CA ARG A 26 -19.04 -9.68 -1.41
C ARG A 26 -17.97 -9.58 -2.51
N PRO A 27 -17.55 -10.70 -3.12
CA PRO A 27 -16.40 -10.70 -4.03
C PRO A 27 -16.64 -9.79 -5.25
N GLY A 28 -17.84 -9.79 -5.83
CA GLY A 28 -18.13 -8.96 -7.00
C GLY A 28 -18.04 -7.46 -6.72
N LYS A 29 -18.54 -6.99 -5.57
CA LYS A 29 -18.40 -5.58 -5.17
C LYS A 29 -16.94 -5.20 -4.92
N LEU A 30 -16.16 -6.06 -4.27
CA LEU A 30 -14.76 -5.84 -3.97
C LEU A 30 -13.88 -5.84 -5.24
N ILE A 31 -14.15 -6.76 -6.17
CA ILE A 31 -13.49 -6.77 -7.49
C ILE A 31 -13.82 -5.48 -8.25
N GLY A 32 -15.09 -5.06 -8.25
CA GLY A 32 -15.50 -3.81 -8.87
C GLY A 32 -14.80 -2.59 -8.28
N ALA A 33 -14.67 -2.54 -6.95
CA ALA A 33 -13.94 -1.47 -6.25
C ALA A 33 -12.45 -1.44 -6.63
N ALA A 34 -11.80 -2.61 -6.64
CA ALA A 34 -10.39 -2.72 -7.02
C ALA A 34 -10.17 -2.37 -8.50
N LEU A 35 -11.06 -2.77 -9.40
CA LEU A 35 -11.00 -2.39 -10.82
C LEU A 35 -11.15 -0.89 -11.02
N LEU A 36 -12.06 -0.24 -10.27
CA LEU A 36 -12.26 1.20 -10.34
C LEU A 36 -11.00 1.96 -9.91
N PHE A 37 -10.43 1.61 -8.75
CA PHE A 37 -9.17 2.21 -8.30
C PHE A 37 -8.01 1.86 -9.23
N GLY A 38 -7.96 0.63 -9.76
CA GLY A 38 -7.00 0.24 -10.78
C GLY A 38 -7.07 1.12 -12.03
N ALA A 39 -8.28 1.40 -12.52
CA ALA A 39 -8.48 2.30 -13.66
C ALA A 39 -8.04 3.74 -13.35
N ILE A 40 -8.35 4.25 -12.15
CA ILE A 40 -7.88 5.56 -11.68
C ILE A 40 -6.35 5.59 -11.64
N ASN A 41 -5.71 4.57 -11.07
CA ASN A 41 -4.25 4.48 -11.00
C ASN A 41 -3.59 4.39 -12.37
N ILE A 42 -4.16 3.63 -13.30
CA ILE A 42 -3.69 3.58 -14.69
C ILE A 42 -3.80 4.96 -15.32
N GLY A 43 -4.94 5.64 -15.19
CA GLY A 43 -5.15 7.00 -15.72
C GLY A 43 -4.15 8.01 -15.15
N LEU A 44 -3.91 7.97 -13.84
CA LEU A 44 -2.90 8.81 -13.20
C LEU A 44 -1.48 8.49 -13.70
N GLY A 45 -1.15 7.20 -13.85
CA GLY A 45 0.15 6.75 -14.35
C GLY A 45 0.47 7.22 -15.76
N MET A 46 -0.56 7.55 -16.56
CA MET A 46 -0.38 8.12 -17.91
C MET A 46 0.03 9.60 -17.90
N ILE A 47 -0.03 10.29 -16.75
CA ILE A 47 0.39 11.69 -16.62
C ILE A 47 1.91 11.72 -16.41
N PRO A 48 2.70 12.24 -17.37
CA PRO A 48 4.14 12.30 -17.25
C PRO A 48 4.58 13.10 -16.01
N TYR A 49 5.68 12.68 -15.38
CA TYR A 49 6.37 13.31 -14.26
C TYR A 49 5.60 13.37 -12.94
N ILE A 50 4.30 13.67 -12.95
CA ILE A 50 3.51 13.87 -11.71
C ILE A 50 2.59 12.69 -11.39
N GLY A 51 2.31 11.79 -12.34
CA GLY A 51 1.37 10.70 -12.16
C GLY A 51 1.71 9.80 -10.98
N GLY A 52 2.97 9.40 -10.84
CA GLY A 52 3.42 8.61 -9.70
C GLY A 52 3.30 9.32 -8.34
N LEU A 53 3.47 10.65 -8.31
CA LEU A 53 3.27 11.45 -7.10
C LEU A 53 1.79 11.49 -6.70
N LEU A 54 0.91 11.64 -7.69
CA LEU A 54 -0.54 11.62 -7.48
C LEU A 54 -1.01 10.23 -7.02
N GLN A 55 -0.50 9.17 -7.62
CA GLN A 55 -0.77 7.79 -7.18
C GLN A 55 -0.36 7.58 -5.72
N ALA A 56 0.85 8.00 -5.33
CA ALA A 56 1.34 7.91 -3.97
C ALA A 56 0.46 8.70 -2.97
N ALA A 57 -0.04 9.88 -3.38
CA ALA A 57 -0.95 10.66 -2.55
C ALA A 57 -2.33 10.01 -2.41
N ILE A 58 -2.88 9.45 -3.50
CA ILE A 58 -4.23 8.89 -3.55
C ILE A 58 -4.29 7.50 -2.91
N SER A 59 -3.22 6.71 -2.94
CA SER A 59 -3.18 5.36 -2.35
C SER A 59 -3.62 5.33 -0.88
N ILE A 60 -3.37 6.39 -0.13
CA ILE A 60 -3.78 6.53 1.27
C ILE A 60 -5.31 6.58 1.41
N PHE A 61 -5.99 7.26 0.48
CA PHE A 61 -7.45 7.31 0.45
C PHE A 61 -8.07 5.97 0.05
N GLU A 62 -7.42 5.24 -0.86
CA GLU A 62 -7.81 3.89 -1.25
C GLU A 62 -7.73 2.94 -0.04
N ILE A 63 -6.61 2.93 0.69
CA ILE A 63 -6.44 2.11 1.89
C ILE A 63 -7.48 2.48 2.95
N ALA A 64 -7.77 3.76 3.16
CA ALA A 64 -8.80 4.22 4.08
C ALA A 64 -10.19 3.73 3.66
N GLY A 65 -10.54 3.83 2.38
CA GLY A 65 -11.80 3.31 1.83
C GLY A 65 -11.93 1.80 2.03
N PHE A 66 -10.90 1.03 1.70
CA PHE A 66 -10.90 -0.42 1.92
C PHE A 66 -10.95 -0.81 3.40
N ALA A 67 -10.31 -0.05 4.28
CA ALA A 67 -10.42 -0.29 5.72
C ALA A 67 -11.85 -0.05 6.24
N PHE A 68 -12.52 0.99 5.75
CA PHE A 68 -13.89 1.31 6.12
C PHE A 68 -14.86 0.22 5.64
N ILE A 69 -14.81 -0.16 4.35
CA ILE A 69 -15.70 -1.21 3.83
C ILE A 69 -15.39 -2.58 4.44
N ALA A 70 -14.14 -2.84 4.85
CA ALA A 70 -13.79 -4.07 5.57
C ALA A 70 -14.50 -4.15 6.93
N LYS A 71 -14.60 -3.01 7.64
CA LYS A 71 -15.38 -2.91 8.87
C LYS A 71 -16.87 -3.15 8.61
N GLN A 72 -17.45 -2.51 7.60
CA GLN A 72 -18.85 -2.72 7.23
C GLN A 72 -19.14 -4.19 6.86
N LEU A 73 -18.26 -4.82 6.10
CA LEU A 73 -18.37 -6.24 5.77
C LEU A 73 -18.33 -7.13 7.02
N GLU A 74 -17.53 -6.78 8.02
CA GLU A 74 -17.47 -7.55 9.26
C GLU A 74 -18.71 -7.37 10.13
N GLU A 75 -19.24 -6.15 10.22
CA GLU A 75 -20.37 -5.79 11.10
C GLU A 75 -21.72 -6.12 10.44
N GLU A 76 -21.88 -5.85 9.16
CA GLU A 76 -23.18 -5.92 8.44
C GLU A 76 -23.21 -6.99 7.34
N GLY A 77 -22.08 -7.56 6.96
CA GLY A 77 -21.96 -8.54 5.87
C GLY A 77 -22.12 -7.96 4.47
N ASP A 78 -22.28 -6.63 4.35
CA ASP A 78 -22.38 -5.90 3.09
C ASP A 78 -21.84 -4.47 3.24
N PHE A 79 -21.72 -3.74 2.11
CA PHE A 79 -21.36 -2.33 2.07
C PHE A 79 -21.97 -1.64 0.86
N GLU A 80 -22.16 -0.33 0.93
CA GLU A 80 -22.54 0.47 -0.22
C GLU A 80 -21.31 0.83 -1.07
N PHE A 81 -21.43 0.69 -2.40
CA PHE A 81 -20.28 0.88 -3.29
C PHE A 81 -19.64 2.27 -3.19
N GLY A 82 -20.44 3.32 -2.90
CA GLY A 82 -19.93 4.68 -2.70
C GLY A 82 -19.01 4.85 -1.49
N GLN A 83 -19.11 3.96 -0.50
CA GLN A 83 -18.32 4.03 0.74
C GLN A 83 -16.82 3.80 0.51
N ILE A 84 -16.40 3.24 -0.64
CA ILE A 84 -14.98 3.16 -1.01
C ILE A 84 -14.30 4.55 -1.09
N PHE A 85 -15.10 5.60 -1.32
CA PHE A 85 -14.63 6.99 -1.39
C PHE A 85 -14.75 7.75 -0.07
N ILE A 86 -15.04 7.08 1.04
CA ILE A 86 -15.26 7.72 2.36
C ILE A 86 -14.06 8.59 2.79
N GLY A 87 -12.84 8.19 2.45
CA GLY A 87 -11.64 8.96 2.76
C GLY A 87 -11.62 10.36 2.10
N PHE A 88 -12.33 10.55 0.99
CA PHE A 88 -12.48 11.86 0.33
C PHE A 88 -13.61 12.69 0.94
N GLN A 89 -14.43 12.12 1.78
CA GLN A 89 -15.57 12.77 2.44
C GLN A 89 -15.27 13.05 3.92
N GLU A 90 -14.67 12.08 4.60
CA GLU A 90 -14.34 12.14 6.02
C GLU A 90 -12.84 12.13 6.24
N ASN A 91 -12.38 12.90 7.22
CA ASN A 91 -10.97 12.97 7.60
C ASN A 91 -10.00 13.31 6.43
N THR A 92 -10.50 13.90 5.35
CA THR A 92 -9.77 14.22 4.12
C THR A 92 -8.46 14.96 4.40
N LYS A 93 -8.48 15.96 5.30
CA LYS A 93 -7.27 16.73 5.66
C LYS A 93 -6.20 15.83 6.30
N SER A 94 -6.61 14.94 7.20
CA SER A 94 -5.70 14.03 7.90
C SER A 94 -5.08 13.01 6.93
N LEU A 95 -5.89 12.45 6.04
CA LEU A 95 -5.44 11.53 4.99
C LEU A 95 -4.54 12.24 3.97
N ALA A 96 -4.89 13.46 3.55
CA ALA A 96 -4.11 14.26 2.63
C ALA A 96 -2.70 14.59 3.17
N ILE A 97 -2.54 14.81 4.48
CA ILE A 97 -1.22 14.99 5.09
C ILE A 97 -0.36 13.74 4.91
N ILE A 98 -0.90 12.55 5.15
CA ILE A 98 -0.15 11.30 4.96
C ILE A 98 0.11 11.05 3.46
N GLY A 99 -0.88 11.33 2.61
CA GLY A 99 -0.71 11.24 1.16
C GLY A 99 0.37 12.18 0.63
N ALA A 100 0.44 13.41 1.16
CA ALA A 100 1.50 14.35 0.82
C ALA A 100 2.89 13.85 1.25
N ILE A 101 3.01 13.22 2.42
CA ILE A 101 4.26 12.56 2.85
C ILE A 101 4.62 11.46 1.85
N GLY A 102 3.66 10.66 1.40
CA GLY A 102 3.87 9.62 0.37
C GLY A 102 4.37 10.22 -0.95
N ALA A 103 3.76 11.31 -1.40
CA ALA A 103 4.20 12.01 -2.60
C ALA A 103 5.63 12.56 -2.47
N VAL A 104 6.00 13.09 -1.30
CA VAL A 104 7.39 13.54 -1.03
C VAL A 104 8.37 12.36 -1.05
N VAL A 105 8.02 11.23 -0.43
CA VAL A 105 8.85 10.02 -0.48
C VAL A 105 9.00 9.51 -1.92
N ALA A 106 7.92 9.50 -2.71
CA ALA A 106 7.96 9.14 -4.12
C ALA A 106 8.85 10.10 -4.92
N LEU A 107 8.77 11.41 -4.66
CA LEU A 107 9.64 12.40 -5.30
C LEU A 107 11.11 12.16 -4.96
N ILE A 108 11.44 11.93 -3.68
CA ILE A 108 12.81 11.61 -3.26
C ILE A 108 13.30 10.33 -3.95
N SER A 109 12.45 9.30 -4.02
CA SER A 109 12.80 8.03 -4.70
C SER A 109 13.09 8.25 -6.19
N ASN A 110 12.28 9.05 -6.88
CA ASN A 110 12.48 9.37 -8.30
C ASN A 110 13.77 10.17 -8.53
N LEU A 111 14.03 11.20 -7.71
CA LEU A 111 15.26 12.00 -7.81
C LEU A 111 16.49 11.14 -7.53
N ALA A 112 16.44 10.31 -6.51
CA ALA A 112 17.55 9.41 -6.18
C ALA A 112 17.76 8.36 -7.29
N ALA A 113 16.71 7.85 -7.91
CA ALA A 113 16.81 6.97 -9.08
C ALA A 113 17.54 7.66 -10.25
N ILE A 114 17.19 8.91 -10.56
CA ILE A 114 17.87 9.70 -11.61
C ILE A 114 19.36 9.87 -11.27
N ILE A 115 19.68 10.24 -10.02
CA ILE A 115 21.07 10.41 -9.58
C ILE A 115 21.85 9.09 -9.70
N LEU A 116 21.26 7.97 -9.31
CA LEU A 116 21.91 6.66 -9.43
C LEU A 116 22.17 6.28 -10.89
N ILE A 117 21.19 6.50 -11.78
CA ILE A 117 21.35 6.20 -13.21
C ILE A 117 22.46 7.09 -13.80
N VAL A 118 22.38 8.40 -13.60
CA VAL A 118 23.41 9.35 -14.12
C VAL A 118 24.78 9.06 -13.55
N GLY A 119 24.89 8.71 -12.25
CA GLY A 119 26.16 8.37 -11.62
C GLY A 119 26.83 7.12 -12.17
N GLN A 120 26.07 6.17 -12.71
CA GLN A 120 26.62 4.97 -13.34
C GLN A 120 27.02 5.17 -14.80
N VAL A 121 26.40 6.13 -15.48
CA VAL A 121 26.64 6.43 -16.89
C VAL A 121 27.73 7.50 -17.07
N GLY A 122 27.97 8.30 -16.05
CA GLY A 122 28.98 9.37 -16.06
C GLY A 122 28.59 10.61 -16.84
N ASP A 123 27.53 10.56 -17.65
CA ASP A 123 27.03 11.71 -18.44
C ASP A 123 25.50 11.68 -18.59
N VAL A 124 24.88 12.84 -18.38
CA VAL A 124 23.42 13.01 -18.49
C VAL A 124 22.94 12.80 -19.92
N SER A 125 23.75 13.14 -20.93
CA SER A 125 23.38 12.96 -22.34
C SER A 125 23.28 11.51 -22.73
N SER A 126 24.15 10.64 -22.22
CA SER A 126 24.11 9.19 -22.45
C SER A 126 22.92 8.56 -21.74
N ALA A 127 22.62 9.02 -20.51
CA ALA A 127 21.41 8.57 -19.79
C ALA A 127 20.12 8.99 -20.49
N ALA A 128 20.06 10.20 -21.04
CA ALA A 128 18.90 10.70 -21.77
C ALA A 128 18.68 9.98 -23.11
N ASN A 129 19.75 9.54 -23.76
CA ASN A 129 19.71 8.81 -25.03
C ASN A 129 19.58 7.28 -24.86
N LEU A 130 19.53 6.80 -23.62
CA LEU A 130 19.55 5.36 -23.29
C LEU A 130 20.75 4.60 -23.92
N ASP A 131 21.87 5.28 -24.08
CA ASP A 131 23.11 4.72 -24.65
C ASP A 131 23.88 3.98 -23.52
N LEU A 132 23.22 2.98 -22.94
CA LEU A 132 23.70 2.14 -21.85
C LEU A 132 23.97 0.73 -22.38
N ASP A 133 25.08 0.14 -21.96
CA ASP A 133 25.28 -1.30 -22.16
C ASP A 133 24.36 -2.12 -21.21
N GLU A 134 24.19 -3.41 -21.51
CA GLU A 134 23.31 -4.29 -20.74
C GLU A 134 23.71 -4.38 -19.27
N ALA A 135 25.01 -4.36 -18.95
CA ALA A 135 25.50 -4.43 -17.58
C ALA A 135 25.21 -3.16 -16.81
N GLN A 136 25.34 -1.99 -17.44
CA GLN A 136 24.99 -0.70 -16.88
C GLN A 136 23.48 -0.60 -16.63
N MET A 137 22.65 -1.01 -17.58
CA MET A 137 21.20 -1.05 -17.42
C MET A 137 20.78 -1.97 -16.26
N MET A 138 21.37 -3.15 -16.17
CA MET A 138 21.09 -4.09 -15.10
C MET A 138 21.51 -3.53 -13.73
N SER A 139 22.73 -3.01 -13.61
CA SER A 139 23.24 -2.46 -12.33
C SER A 139 22.44 -1.25 -11.86
N ALA A 140 22.08 -0.35 -12.79
CA ALA A 140 21.22 0.80 -12.51
C ALA A 140 19.83 0.34 -12.04
N GLY A 141 19.22 -0.59 -12.75
CA GLY A 141 17.92 -1.16 -12.41
C GLY A 141 17.91 -1.80 -11.03
N LEU A 142 18.91 -2.63 -10.72
CA LEU A 142 19.04 -3.27 -9.40
C LEU A 142 19.24 -2.24 -8.28
N SER A 143 20.05 -1.20 -8.50
CA SER A 143 20.30 -0.14 -7.52
C SER A 143 19.04 0.67 -7.23
N VAL A 144 18.30 1.05 -8.27
CA VAL A 144 17.02 1.78 -8.15
C VAL A 144 15.97 0.90 -7.46
N MET A 145 15.90 -0.37 -7.82
CA MET A 145 14.97 -1.32 -7.20
C MET A 145 15.28 -1.51 -5.70
N ALA A 146 16.55 -1.70 -5.32
CA ALA A 146 16.96 -1.85 -3.94
C ALA A 146 16.63 -0.60 -3.11
N LEU A 147 16.93 0.59 -3.63
CA LEU A 147 16.60 1.85 -2.96
C LEU A 147 15.10 2.03 -2.79
N SER A 148 14.32 1.80 -3.85
CA SER A 148 12.86 1.92 -3.82
C SER A 148 12.24 0.94 -2.83
N LEU A 149 12.77 -0.28 -2.74
CA LEU A 149 12.34 -1.28 -1.77
C LEU A 149 12.60 -0.82 -0.33
N ILE A 150 13.80 -0.30 -0.04
CA ILE A 150 14.15 0.21 1.30
C ILE A 150 13.23 1.37 1.69
N LEU A 151 13.09 2.36 0.81
CA LEU A 151 12.23 3.52 1.08
C LEU A 151 10.76 3.11 1.21
N GLY A 152 10.30 2.16 0.40
CA GLY A 152 8.96 1.60 0.46
C GLY A 152 8.69 0.87 1.78
N ILE A 153 9.63 0.05 2.27
CA ILE A 153 9.51 -0.64 3.56
C ILE A 153 9.46 0.38 4.70
N VAL A 154 10.36 1.36 4.71
CA VAL A 154 10.37 2.41 5.73
C VAL A 154 9.04 3.18 5.70
N TYR A 155 8.61 3.64 4.53
CA TYR A 155 7.35 4.36 4.40
C TYR A 155 6.15 3.50 4.86
N SER A 156 6.07 2.24 4.46
CA SER A 156 4.98 1.34 4.85
C SER A 156 4.93 1.10 6.36
N ALA A 157 6.07 0.99 7.03
CA ALA A 157 6.12 0.81 8.47
C ALA A 157 5.43 1.95 9.23
N PHE A 158 5.48 3.17 8.69
CA PHE A 158 4.84 4.35 9.28
C PHE A 158 3.39 4.55 8.81
N THR A 159 3.00 4.00 7.66
CA THR A 159 1.73 4.38 7.03
C THR A 159 0.76 3.22 6.80
N PHE A 160 1.18 1.97 6.98
CA PHE A 160 0.34 0.79 6.67
C PHE A 160 -0.99 0.76 7.44
N LEU A 161 -0.97 1.10 8.73
CA LEU A 161 -2.17 1.14 9.58
C LEU A 161 -2.76 2.55 9.72
N ALA A 162 -2.00 3.58 9.38
CA ALA A 162 -2.40 4.96 9.63
C ALA A 162 -3.73 5.36 8.95
N PRO A 163 -4.02 4.99 7.68
CA PRO A 163 -5.31 5.30 7.07
C PRO A 163 -6.50 4.65 7.79
N ALA A 164 -6.34 3.40 8.24
CA ALA A 164 -7.38 2.71 9.01
C ALA A 164 -7.63 3.41 10.36
N LEU A 165 -6.56 3.79 11.08
CA LEU A 165 -6.64 4.51 12.35
C LEU A 165 -7.31 5.89 12.19
N ILE A 166 -7.06 6.59 11.09
CA ILE A 166 -7.67 7.89 10.82
C ILE A 166 -9.16 7.74 10.51
N ILE A 167 -9.51 6.81 9.59
CA ILE A 167 -10.89 6.73 9.12
C ILE A 167 -11.81 6.03 10.12
N LEU A 168 -11.31 5.06 10.89
CA LEU A 168 -12.12 4.27 11.82
C LEU A 168 -12.15 4.84 13.23
N GLU A 169 -11.06 5.51 13.67
CA GLU A 169 -10.88 5.96 15.05
C GLU A 169 -10.73 7.48 15.18
N ASN A 170 -10.79 8.22 14.05
CA ASN A 170 -10.59 9.67 14.02
C ASN A 170 -9.24 10.12 14.62
N GLU A 171 -8.21 9.26 14.58
CA GLU A 171 -6.91 9.60 15.12
C GLU A 171 -6.22 10.70 14.30
N PRO A 172 -5.57 11.67 14.96
CA PRO A 172 -4.83 12.70 14.22
C PRO A 172 -3.62 12.10 13.48
N PRO A 173 -3.19 12.66 12.34
CA PRO A 173 -2.17 12.08 11.48
C PRO A 173 -0.87 11.69 12.21
N LYS A 174 -0.38 12.57 13.09
CA LYS A 174 0.84 12.33 13.86
C LYS A 174 0.72 11.09 14.75
N ARG A 175 -0.43 10.92 15.42
CA ARG A 175 -0.67 9.79 16.31
C ARG A 175 -0.92 8.51 15.51
N ALA A 176 -1.64 8.58 14.40
CA ALA A 176 -1.87 7.46 13.51
C ALA A 176 -0.54 6.88 12.94
N ILE A 177 0.37 7.77 12.52
CA ILE A 177 1.73 7.39 12.07
C ILE A 177 2.50 6.72 13.22
N LEU A 178 2.49 7.30 14.42
CA LEU A 178 3.19 6.73 15.58
C LEU A 178 2.64 5.35 15.97
N LEU A 179 1.32 5.18 15.98
CA LEU A 179 0.67 3.89 16.28
C LEU A 179 0.97 2.85 15.18
N SER A 180 1.01 3.26 13.91
CA SER A 180 1.42 2.38 12.80
C SER A 180 2.86 1.89 12.99
N TRP A 181 3.79 2.79 13.30
CA TRP A 181 5.18 2.45 13.63
C TRP A 181 5.30 1.52 14.83
N GLN A 182 4.57 1.80 15.92
CA GLN A 182 4.56 0.93 17.10
C GLN A 182 4.00 -0.46 16.77
N GLY A 183 2.94 -0.54 15.96
CA GLY A 183 2.38 -1.80 15.47
C GLY A 183 3.40 -2.60 14.67
N PHE A 184 4.11 -1.94 13.75
CA PHE A 184 5.17 -2.55 12.97
C PHE A 184 6.35 -3.00 13.84
N SER A 185 6.91 -2.11 14.66
CA SER A 185 8.13 -2.37 15.45
C SER A 185 7.94 -3.46 16.52
N ARG A 186 6.73 -3.58 17.08
CA ARG A 186 6.39 -4.64 18.03
C ARG A 186 6.11 -5.98 17.34
N ASN A 187 5.85 -5.98 16.02
CA ASN A 187 5.40 -7.14 15.25
C ASN A 187 6.22 -7.37 13.97
N ILE A 188 7.51 -7.05 13.97
CA ILE A 188 8.40 -7.14 12.79
C ILE A 188 8.31 -8.53 12.14
N GLY A 189 8.39 -9.61 12.94
CA GLY A 189 8.31 -10.98 12.42
C GLY A 189 6.97 -11.27 11.72
N GLY A 190 5.85 -10.82 12.30
CA GLY A 190 4.52 -10.93 11.69
C GLY A 190 4.39 -10.08 10.43
N ALA A 191 4.89 -8.84 10.45
CA ALA A 191 4.86 -7.95 9.31
C ALA A 191 5.67 -8.49 8.12
N VAL A 192 6.90 -8.98 8.38
CA VAL A 192 7.74 -9.60 7.33
C VAL A 192 7.06 -10.84 6.76
N PHE A 193 6.56 -11.73 7.62
CA PHE A 193 5.90 -12.95 7.17
C PHE A 193 4.61 -12.64 6.39
N CYS A 194 3.81 -11.67 6.83
CA CYS A 194 2.63 -11.19 6.11
C CYS A 194 3.01 -10.63 4.73
N SER A 195 4.05 -9.79 4.66
CA SER A 195 4.53 -9.21 3.40
C SER A 195 5.01 -10.27 2.41
N LEU A 196 5.73 -11.29 2.89
CA LEU A 196 6.14 -12.43 2.07
C LEU A 196 4.95 -13.22 1.54
N MET A 197 3.94 -13.48 2.39
CA MET A 197 2.70 -14.14 1.96
C MET A 197 1.93 -13.32 0.93
N MET A 198 1.80 -12.00 1.15
CA MET A 198 1.16 -11.09 0.20
C MET A 198 1.89 -11.11 -1.15
N GLY A 199 3.22 -11.02 -1.14
CA GLY A 199 4.06 -11.10 -2.32
C GLY A 199 3.91 -12.43 -3.08
N LEU A 200 3.89 -13.55 -2.35
CA LEU A 200 3.67 -14.88 -2.95
C LEU A 200 2.28 -14.97 -3.59
N LEU A 201 1.24 -14.52 -2.90
CA LEU A 201 -0.13 -14.50 -3.44
C LEU A 201 -0.23 -13.62 -4.68
N PHE A 202 0.47 -12.48 -4.70
CA PHE A 202 0.54 -11.60 -5.86
C PHE A 202 1.17 -12.32 -7.05
N ILE A 203 2.32 -12.99 -6.86
CA ILE A 203 3.00 -13.78 -7.90
C ILE A 203 2.09 -14.91 -8.42
N VAL A 204 1.45 -15.65 -7.51
CA VAL A 204 0.50 -16.71 -7.89
C VAL A 204 -0.68 -16.14 -8.69
N GLY A 205 -1.17 -14.95 -8.32
CA GLY A 205 -2.23 -14.25 -9.04
C GLY A 205 -1.86 -13.84 -10.47
N MET A 206 -0.57 -13.67 -10.77
CA MET A 206 -0.08 -13.35 -12.12
C MET A 206 -0.08 -14.57 -13.07
N ILE A 207 0.06 -15.79 -12.53
CA ILE A 207 0.22 -17.03 -13.33
C ILE A 207 -0.93 -17.23 -14.34
N PRO A 208 -2.22 -17.09 -13.96
CA PRO A 208 -3.32 -17.24 -14.93
C PRO A 208 -3.54 -15.96 -15.75
N ILE A 209 -2.51 -15.51 -16.47
CA ILE A 209 -2.57 -14.30 -17.33
C ILE A 209 -3.17 -13.09 -16.57
N PHE A 210 -2.68 -12.84 -15.36
CA PHE A 210 -3.13 -11.78 -14.45
C PHE A 210 -4.60 -11.90 -13.95
N LEU A 211 -5.38 -12.87 -14.40
CA LEU A 211 -6.77 -13.05 -13.96
C LEU A 211 -6.88 -13.31 -12.45
N GLY A 212 -5.89 -13.99 -11.87
CA GLY A 212 -5.83 -14.20 -10.42
C GLY A 212 -5.73 -12.90 -9.63
N LEU A 213 -5.16 -11.83 -10.20
CA LEU A 213 -5.07 -10.52 -9.54
C LEU A 213 -6.44 -9.89 -9.30
N LEU A 214 -7.45 -10.22 -10.10
CA LEU A 214 -8.83 -9.75 -9.84
C LEU A 214 -9.37 -10.23 -8.48
N VAL A 215 -8.86 -11.33 -7.97
CA VAL A 215 -9.20 -11.87 -6.65
C VAL A 215 -8.18 -11.43 -5.60
N VAL A 216 -6.90 -11.54 -5.93
CA VAL A 216 -5.81 -11.29 -4.97
C VAL A 216 -5.73 -9.82 -4.59
N MET A 217 -5.81 -8.89 -5.54
CA MET A 217 -5.68 -7.45 -5.26
C MET A 217 -6.73 -6.94 -4.26
N PRO A 218 -8.05 -7.09 -4.50
CA PRO A 218 -9.04 -6.63 -3.53
C PRO A 218 -8.93 -7.35 -2.18
N MET A 219 -8.53 -8.62 -2.15
CA MET A 219 -8.27 -9.33 -0.90
C MET A 219 -7.10 -8.69 -0.13
N LEU A 220 -5.99 -8.41 -0.81
CA LEU A 220 -4.82 -7.80 -0.17
C LEU A 220 -5.10 -6.39 0.37
N MET A 221 -6.00 -5.63 -0.27
CA MET A 221 -6.45 -4.31 0.20
C MET A 221 -7.24 -4.37 1.51
N LEU A 222 -7.77 -5.53 1.91
CA LEU A 222 -8.44 -5.75 3.20
C LEU A 222 -7.46 -6.11 4.33
N VAL A 223 -6.20 -6.47 4.01
CA VAL A 223 -5.21 -6.89 5.02
C VAL A 223 -4.90 -5.80 6.05
N PRO A 224 -4.75 -4.50 5.69
CA PRO A 224 -4.52 -3.44 6.68
C PRO A 224 -5.59 -3.40 7.79
N TYR A 225 -6.86 -3.62 7.41
CA TYR A 225 -7.95 -3.71 8.39
C TYR A 225 -7.82 -4.96 9.28
N ALA A 226 -7.51 -6.12 8.69
CA ALA A 226 -7.35 -7.36 9.46
C ALA A 226 -6.22 -7.26 10.49
N VAL A 227 -5.09 -6.63 10.10
CA VAL A 227 -3.95 -6.35 11.00
C VAL A 227 -4.36 -5.35 12.08
N TYR A 228 -4.99 -4.23 11.71
CA TYR A 228 -5.47 -3.21 12.63
C TYR A 228 -6.36 -3.83 13.71
N ARG A 229 -7.36 -4.64 13.32
CA ARG A 229 -8.28 -5.27 14.24
C ARG A 229 -7.58 -6.21 15.23
N ASP A 230 -6.62 -7.00 14.75
CA ASP A 230 -5.91 -7.96 15.59
C ASP A 230 -4.96 -7.29 16.57
N LEU A 231 -4.31 -6.19 16.18
CA LEU A 231 -3.36 -5.47 17.02
C LEU A 231 -4.02 -4.60 18.12
N PHE A 232 -5.23 -4.13 17.89
CA PHE A 232 -5.85 -3.14 18.78
C PHE A 232 -7.09 -3.64 19.53
N PHE A 233 -7.71 -4.76 19.12
CA PHE A 233 -9.01 -5.21 19.65
C PHE A 233 -9.08 -6.69 20.08
N LYS A 234 -7.98 -7.41 20.09
CA LYS A 234 -7.96 -8.80 20.62
C LYS A 234 -7.34 -8.87 22.00
#